data_ccc5b67599ed3fd320bfd7e8bf4fd919
#
_entry.id   ccc5b67599ed3fd320bfd7e8bf4fd919
#
_cell.length_a   1.000
_cell.length_b   1.000
_cell.length_c   1.000
_cell.angle_alpha   90.00
_cell.angle_beta   90.00
_cell.angle_gamma   90.00
#
_symmetry.space_group_name_H-M   'P 1'
#
loop_
_entity.id
_entity.type
_entity.pdbx_description
1 polymer ?
#
loop_
_entity_poly.entity_id
_entity_poly.type
_entity_poly.pdbx_seq_one_letter_code
_entity_poly.pdbx_strand_id
1 'polypeptide(L)'
;MSQTPIVQKGLVPLTEPVKGAVITVSDRCVSGEREDLSGPLAQRLLAEHDVIVDAVDLVPDGVEPVREAIRRAVAGGARVVLTTGGTGVTPRDL
;
A
#
# COMPACT_ATOMS: atom_id res chain seq x y z
N MET A 1 20.14 0.78 -22.85
CA MET A 1 20.01 0.36 -22.36
C MET A 1 19.93 0.11 -21.74
N SER A 2 19.64 0.02 -21.86
CA SER A 2 19.37 -0.45 -21.18
C SER A 2 19.08 -0.65 -20.51
N GLN A 3 18.64 -0.76 -20.33
CA GLN A 3 18.23 -1.08 -19.61
C GLN A 3 17.70 -1.62 -19.33
N THR A 4 17.32 -1.79 -19.62
CA THR A 4 16.70 -2.38 -19.31
C THR A 4 16.77 -3.22 -18.99
N PRO A 5 16.80 -3.56 -18.88
CA PRO A 5 16.73 -4.34 -18.46
C PRO A 5 16.64 -5.00 -17.74
N ILE A 6 16.55 -5.09 -17.22
CA ILE A 6 16.36 -5.68 -16.49
C ILE A 6 15.63 -6.27 -16.39
N VAL A 7 15.34 -6.37 -16.62
CA VAL A 7 14.59 -6.76 -16.42
C VAL A 7 14.07 -7.52 -16.75
N GLN A 8 13.86 -7.95 -17.01
CA GLN A 8 13.23 -8.58 -17.28
C GLN A 8 12.99 -9.70 -17.33
N LYS A 9 13.39 -10.40 -17.24
CA LYS A 9 13.24 -11.48 -17.29
C LYS A 9 12.32 -11.96 -16.44
N GLY A 10 11.53 -12.56 -16.47
CA GLY A 10 10.57 -13.03 -15.64
C GLY A 10 9.67 -11.95 -15.17
N LEU A 11 9.90 -10.80 -15.58
CA LEU A 11 9.11 -9.71 -15.12
C LEU A 11 7.88 -9.56 -15.94
N VAL A 12 6.81 -9.16 -15.30
CA VAL A 12 5.58 -8.92 -15.98
C VAL A 12 5.73 -7.65 -16.76
N PRO A 13 5.28 -7.62 -17.98
CA PRO A 13 5.34 -6.41 -18.75
C PRO A 13 4.60 -5.30 -18.06
N LEU A 14 5.16 -4.13 -18.04
CA LEU A 14 4.52 -3.04 -17.37
C LEU A 14 3.40 -2.44 -18.16
N THR A 15 3.05 -3.05 -19.27
CA THR A 15 1.92 -2.56 -20.02
C THR A 15 0.62 -2.96 -19.37
N GLU A 16 0.67 -3.85 -18.39
CA GLU A 16 -0.54 -4.25 -17.73
C GLU A 16 -0.58 -3.76 -16.32
N PRO A 17 -1.70 -3.29 -15.86
CA PRO A 17 -1.81 -2.82 -14.49
C PRO A 17 -1.56 -3.93 -13.49
N VAL A 18 -1.02 -3.57 -12.36
CA VAL A 18 -0.75 -4.51 -11.32
C VAL A 18 -1.68 -4.21 -10.17
N LYS A 19 -2.18 -5.22 -9.51
CA LYS A 19 -3.06 -4.99 -8.38
C LYS A 19 -2.25 -4.61 -7.17
N GLY A 20 -2.66 -3.58 -6.49
CA GLY A 20 -2.01 -3.12 -5.27
C GLY A 20 -2.99 -2.93 -4.16
N ALA A 21 -2.47 -2.71 -2.97
CA ALA A 21 -3.27 -2.42 -1.80
C ALA A 21 -2.62 -1.29 -1.02
N VAL A 22 -3.45 -0.44 -0.44
CA VAL A 22 -2.97 0.62 0.42
C VAL A 22 -3.63 0.43 1.77
N ILE A 23 -2.85 0.41 2.82
CA ILE A 23 -3.34 0.22 4.17
C ILE A 23 -2.94 1.44 4.98
N THR A 24 -3.92 2.18 5.50
CA THR A 24 -3.65 3.31 6.36
C THR A 24 -3.76 2.85 7.80
N VAL A 25 -2.68 3.01 8.56
CA VAL A 25 -2.63 2.55 9.94
C VAL A 25 -2.80 3.77 10.83
N SER A 26 -3.96 3.92 11.45
CA SER A 26 -4.22 5.09 12.27
C SER A 26 -5.43 4.90 13.16
N ASP A 27 -5.22 4.93 14.47
CA ASP A 27 -6.32 4.83 15.41
C ASP A 27 -7.26 6.01 15.25
N ARG A 28 -6.74 7.17 14.97
CA ARG A 28 -7.58 8.35 14.89
C ARG A 28 -8.45 8.33 13.65
N CYS A 29 -7.94 7.80 12.56
CA CYS A 29 -8.76 7.70 11.37
C CYS A 29 -9.84 6.65 11.56
N VAL A 30 -9.52 5.54 12.23
CA VAL A 30 -10.51 4.50 12.45
C VAL A 30 -11.63 5.03 13.36
N SER A 31 -11.28 5.83 14.37
CA SER A 31 -12.28 6.33 15.28
C SER A 31 -13.06 7.52 14.72
N GLY A 32 -12.64 8.03 13.60
CA GLY A 32 -13.34 9.17 13.02
C GLY A 32 -12.83 10.51 13.49
N GLU A 33 -11.78 10.53 14.31
CA GLU A 33 -11.26 11.80 14.79
C GLU A 33 -10.47 12.52 13.71
N ARG A 34 -10.03 11.84 12.70
CA ARG A 34 -9.23 12.45 11.67
C ARG A 34 -9.59 11.83 10.33
N GLU A 35 -9.57 12.62 9.30
CA GLU A 35 -9.82 12.11 7.97
C GLU A 35 -8.54 11.51 7.41
N ASP A 36 -8.64 10.40 6.70
CA ASP A 36 -7.49 9.77 6.10
C ASP A 36 -7.16 10.50 4.80
N LEU A 37 -6.08 11.23 4.78
CA LEU A 37 -5.67 11.94 3.58
C LEU A 37 -4.54 11.22 2.88
N SER A 38 -3.72 10.47 3.62
CA SER A 38 -2.56 9.83 3.01
C SER A 38 -2.93 8.60 2.20
N GLY A 39 -3.94 7.85 2.62
CA GLY A 39 -4.34 6.66 1.91
C GLY A 39 -4.81 6.95 0.49
N PRO A 40 -5.78 7.86 0.33
CA PRO A 40 -6.24 8.22 -1.00
C PRO A 40 -5.15 8.85 -1.86
N LEU A 41 -4.24 9.60 -1.25
CA LEU A 41 -3.14 10.17 -2.00
C LEU A 41 -2.22 9.06 -2.52
N ALA A 42 -1.91 8.08 -1.66
CA ALA A 42 -1.08 6.96 -2.07
C ALA A 42 -1.76 6.17 -3.18
N GLN A 43 -3.08 5.98 -3.07
CA GLN A 43 -3.83 5.27 -4.09
C GLN A 43 -3.70 5.97 -5.44
N ARG A 44 -3.79 7.28 -5.44
CA ARG A 44 -3.70 8.04 -6.68
C ARG A 44 -2.28 7.98 -7.26
N LEU A 45 -1.27 8.10 -6.39
CA LEU A 45 0.10 8.07 -6.87
C LEU A 45 0.45 6.70 -7.45
N LEU A 46 -0.05 5.63 -6.83
CA LEU A 46 0.20 4.30 -7.35
C LEU A 46 -0.49 4.13 -8.71
N ALA A 47 -1.67 4.69 -8.88
CA ALA A 47 -2.37 4.57 -10.14
C ALA A 47 -1.58 5.24 -11.27
N GLU A 48 -0.81 6.27 -10.96
CA GLU A 48 0.01 6.91 -11.97
C GLU A 48 1.15 5.99 -12.42
N HIS A 49 1.42 4.95 -11.68
CA HIS A 49 2.46 3.98 -12.01
C HIS A 49 1.86 2.63 -12.35
N ASP A 50 0.60 2.62 -12.76
CA ASP A 50 -0.10 1.40 -13.18
C ASP A 50 -0.28 0.38 -12.06
N VAL A 51 -0.36 0.86 -10.84
CA VAL A 51 -0.71 0.01 -9.71
C VAL A 51 -2.11 0.40 -9.29
N ILE A 52 -3.06 -0.48 -9.47
CA ILE A 52 -4.47 -0.17 -9.24
C ILE A 52 -4.90 -0.66 -7.88
N VAL A 53 -5.42 0.26 -7.08
CA VAL A 53 -5.87 -0.04 -5.73
C VAL A 53 -7.36 0.22 -5.69
N ASP A 54 -8.15 -0.82 -5.41
CA ASP A 54 -9.60 -0.67 -5.42
C ASP A 54 -10.10 0.15 -4.26
N ALA A 55 -9.54 -0.02 -3.11
CA ALA A 55 -9.98 0.73 -1.94
C ALA A 55 -8.86 0.78 -0.92
N VAL A 56 -8.87 1.80 -0.10
CA VAL A 56 -7.88 1.95 0.96
C VAL A 56 -8.40 1.24 2.20
N ASP A 57 -7.57 0.41 2.82
CA ASP A 57 -7.96 -0.31 4.01
C ASP A 57 -7.51 0.50 5.22
N LEU A 58 -8.42 0.82 6.11
CA LEU A 58 -8.11 1.66 7.25
C LEU A 58 -8.10 0.79 8.48
N VAL A 59 -6.98 0.69 9.15
CA VAL A 59 -6.86 -0.21 10.29
C VAL A 59 -6.25 0.49 11.50
N PRO A 60 -6.56 0.02 12.69
CA PRO A 60 -5.98 0.61 13.89
C PRO A 60 -4.50 0.27 13.99
N ASP A 61 -3.79 1.03 14.80
CA ASP A 61 -2.40 0.79 15.01
C ASP A 61 -2.23 -0.52 15.79
N GLY A 62 -1.18 -1.23 15.52
CA GLY A 62 -0.90 -2.48 16.21
C GLY A 62 -0.39 -3.52 15.26
N VAL A 63 0.34 -4.48 15.78
CA VAL A 63 0.92 -5.52 14.96
C VAL A 63 -0.13 -6.41 14.33
N GLU A 64 -1.11 -6.83 15.12
CA GLU A 64 -2.09 -7.79 14.59
C GLU A 64 -3.01 -7.20 13.54
N PRO A 65 -3.57 -6.00 13.74
CA PRO A 65 -4.44 -5.45 12.71
C PRO A 65 -3.70 -5.22 11.41
N VAL A 66 -2.46 -4.77 11.48
CA VAL A 66 -1.67 -4.51 10.29
C VAL A 66 -1.31 -5.82 9.59
N ARG A 67 -0.94 -6.83 10.39
CA ARG A 67 -0.60 -8.12 9.81
C ARG A 67 -1.80 -8.73 9.07
N GLU A 68 -2.97 -8.65 9.68
CA GLU A 68 -4.16 -9.20 9.06
C GLU A 68 -4.51 -8.45 7.79
N ALA A 69 -4.33 -7.14 7.78
CA ALA A 69 -4.63 -6.35 6.59
C ALA A 69 -3.68 -6.74 5.45
N ILE A 70 -2.41 -6.93 5.77
CA ILE A 70 -1.44 -7.33 4.76
C ILE A 70 -1.79 -8.73 4.23
N ARG A 71 -2.19 -9.65 5.12
CA ARG A 71 -2.54 -10.98 4.68
C ARG A 71 -3.76 -10.96 3.77
N ARG A 72 -4.76 -10.14 4.09
CA ARG A 72 -5.94 -10.03 3.25
C ARG A 72 -5.57 -9.47 1.88
N ALA A 73 -4.67 -8.49 1.86
CA ALA A 73 -4.27 -7.88 0.62
C ALA A 73 -3.56 -8.90 -0.27
N VAL A 74 -2.64 -9.64 0.30
CA VAL A 74 -1.89 -10.64 -0.46
C VAL A 74 -2.82 -11.76 -0.92
N ALA A 75 -3.71 -12.21 -0.05
CA ALA A 75 -4.65 -13.27 -0.42
C ALA A 75 -5.59 -12.81 -1.52
N GLY A 76 -5.86 -11.51 -1.59
CA GLY A 76 -6.71 -10.97 -2.64
C GLY A 76 -5.98 -10.71 -3.94
N GLY A 77 -4.71 -11.02 -4.00
CA GLY A 77 -3.97 -10.87 -5.24
C GLY A 77 -3.11 -9.64 -5.37
N ALA A 78 -2.95 -8.87 -4.29
CA ALA A 78 -2.14 -7.66 -4.39
C ALA A 78 -0.67 -8.02 -4.59
N ARG A 79 -0.04 -7.37 -5.54
CA ARG A 79 1.38 -7.58 -5.80
C ARG A 79 2.20 -6.47 -5.18
N VAL A 80 1.58 -5.38 -4.78
CA VAL A 80 2.24 -4.27 -4.13
C VAL A 80 1.38 -3.90 -2.93
N VAL A 81 1.96 -3.78 -1.76
CA VAL A 81 1.22 -3.38 -0.57
C VAL A 81 1.96 -2.20 0.04
N LEU A 82 1.27 -1.09 0.18
CA LEU A 82 1.86 0.11 0.75
C LEU A 82 1.13 0.45 2.05
N THR A 83 1.87 0.68 3.12
CA THR A 83 1.25 1.10 4.37
C THR A 83 1.59 2.55 4.62
N THR A 84 0.65 3.31 5.14
CA THR A 84 0.88 4.70 5.48
C THR A 84 0.45 4.95 6.91
N GLY A 85 0.97 5.97 7.49
CA GLY A 85 0.57 6.38 8.81
C GLY A 85 1.15 5.53 9.87
N GLY A 86 0.50 5.61 10.95
CA GLY A 86 0.96 4.78 11.94
C GLY A 86 2.07 5.25 12.68
N THR A 87 3.18 5.35 12.34
CA THR A 87 4.12 5.56 13.11
C THR A 87 4.59 6.71 13.26
N GLY A 88 4.29 7.34 13.36
CA GLY A 88 4.88 8.37 13.66
C GLY A 88 6.08 8.47 13.24
N VAL A 89 6.44 8.32 12.58
CA VAL A 89 7.55 8.60 12.14
C VAL A 89 8.71 8.42 12.80
N THR A 90 8.82 7.98 13.71
CA THR A 90 9.91 7.97 14.26
C THR A 90 10.68 6.95 13.78
N PRO A 91 11.75 7.11 13.65
CA PRO A 91 12.59 6.21 13.06
C PRO A 91 12.91 5.19 14.00
N ARG A 92 12.28 4.86 14.74
CA ARG A 92 12.57 3.94 15.56
C ARG A 92 12.91 2.82 14.99
N ASP A 93 12.82 2.60 14.30
CA ASP A 93 13.09 1.56 13.72
C ASP A 93 14.17 1.44 13.22
N LEU A 94 14.61 1.82 13.35
CA LEU A 94 15.49 1.70 12.91
C LEU A 94 16.14 1.35 13.24
#